data_2c4140f274ffad04a1785b571cd12a4a
#
_entry.id   2c4140f274ffad04a1785b571cd12a4a
#
_cell.length_a   1.000
_cell.length_b   1.000
_cell.length_c   1.000
_cell.angle_alpha   90.00
_cell.angle_beta   90.00
_cell.angle_gamma   90.00
#
_symmetry.space_group_name_H-M   'P 1'
#
loop_
_entity.id
_entity.type
_entity.pdbx_description
1 polymer ?
#
loop_
_entity_poly.entity_id
_entity_poly.type
_entity_poly.pdbx_seq_one_letter_code
_entity_poly.pdbx_strand_id
1 'polypeptide(L)'
;MADSVEGSVAKLRFDISMSLDGYVAGPDQSIDEPLGVGGRQLHEWAYGLSTWRASHGQEGGKTGVDNAAVRESLENIGATIMGRGMFGPGHGAWGEEPWEGWWGGEPPFGTPVFVLTHHPRETLVKGKTSFEFVTDGIHPALERASEAAGGADVAQQYLAAGLVDEMQIHLIPVFLGGGARLFDGAGLEGIGLERRRVVDSPTGVVHLHFRTAGERGR
;
A
#
# COMPACT_ATOMS: atom_id res chain seq x y z
N MET A 1 -11.54 -37.51 -15.49
CA MET A 1 -11.32 -36.86 -14.18
C MET A 1 -11.03 -35.40 -14.48
N ALA A 2 -11.95 -34.51 -14.16
CA ALA A 2 -11.78 -33.09 -14.36
C ALA A 2 -11.04 -32.57 -13.12
N ASP A 3 -9.80 -32.14 -13.29
CA ASP A 3 -9.10 -31.37 -12.28
C ASP A 3 -9.90 -30.08 -12.05
N SER A 4 -10.55 -30.00 -10.91
CA SER A 4 -11.12 -28.78 -10.41
C SER A 4 -9.95 -27.84 -10.13
N VAL A 5 -9.78 -26.82 -10.97
CA VAL A 5 -8.97 -25.64 -10.68
C VAL A 5 -9.64 -24.98 -9.48
N GLU A 6 -9.16 -25.27 -8.27
CA GLU A 6 -9.50 -24.47 -7.10
C GLU A 6 -9.06 -23.04 -7.42
N GLY A 7 -10.01 -22.17 -7.68
CA GLY A 7 -9.77 -20.77 -7.91
C GLY A 7 -9.02 -20.21 -6.70
N SER A 8 -7.78 -19.76 -6.91
CA SER A 8 -7.00 -19.10 -5.88
C SER A 8 -7.80 -17.90 -5.38
N VAL A 9 -8.25 -17.94 -4.12
CA VAL A 9 -8.95 -16.82 -3.50
C VAL A 9 -7.95 -15.65 -3.41
N ALA A 10 -8.35 -14.51 -3.95
CA ALA A 10 -7.56 -13.29 -3.88
C ALA A 10 -7.25 -12.94 -2.43
N LYS A 11 -6.00 -12.56 -2.16
CA LYS A 11 -5.53 -12.14 -0.83
C LYS A 11 -5.38 -10.63 -0.77
N LEU A 12 -5.80 -10.06 0.34
CA LEU A 12 -5.52 -8.68 0.68
C LEU A 12 -4.21 -8.60 1.46
N ARG A 13 -3.21 -7.98 0.84
CA ARG A 13 -1.89 -7.73 1.44
C ARG A 13 -1.65 -6.24 1.54
N PHE A 14 -1.00 -5.77 2.60
CA PHE A 14 -0.37 -4.47 2.59
C PHE A 14 1.15 -4.55 2.81
N ASP A 15 1.84 -3.60 2.19
CA ASP A 15 3.27 -3.41 2.26
C ASP A 15 3.54 -1.95 2.58
N ILE A 16 4.31 -1.68 3.66
CA ILE A 16 4.47 -0.32 4.14
C ILE A 16 5.79 -0.13 4.90
N SER A 17 6.41 1.03 4.69
CA SER A 17 7.52 1.50 5.51
C SER A 17 7.02 2.21 6.76
N MET A 18 7.61 1.91 7.90
CA MET A 18 7.23 2.47 9.20
C MET A 18 8.47 2.88 9.99
N SER A 19 8.41 4.04 10.64
CA SER A 19 9.45 4.47 11.59
C SER A 19 9.47 3.61 12.85
N LEU A 20 10.54 3.67 13.61
CA LEU A 20 10.68 2.91 14.86
C LEU A 20 9.65 3.33 15.91
N ASP A 21 9.14 4.57 15.85
CA ASP A 21 8.08 5.08 16.70
C ASP A 21 6.66 4.95 16.09
N GLY A 22 6.52 4.17 14.99
CA GLY A 22 5.23 3.69 14.48
C GLY A 22 4.52 4.60 13.48
N TYR A 23 5.21 5.56 12.85
CA TYR A 23 4.64 6.45 11.85
C TYR A 23 4.94 5.97 10.43
N VAL A 24 3.99 6.17 9.53
CA VAL A 24 4.08 5.84 8.08
C VAL A 24 4.13 7.08 7.20
N ALA A 25 3.90 8.24 7.78
CA ALA A 25 4.13 9.57 7.18
C ALA A 25 4.45 10.56 8.29
N GLY A 26 5.20 11.61 7.97
CA GLY A 26 5.46 12.71 8.87
C GLY A 26 4.26 13.63 9.06
N PRO A 27 4.33 14.60 9.99
CA PRO A 27 3.30 15.63 10.15
C PRO A 27 3.27 16.58 8.95
N ASP A 28 2.21 17.40 8.89
CA ASP A 28 2.05 18.51 7.93
C ASP A 28 2.19 18.08 6.46
N GLN A 29 1.55 16.97 6.08
CA GLN A 29 1.48 16.54 4.68
C GLN A 29 0.84 17.63 3.80
N SER A 30 1.48 17.93 2.68
CA SER A 30 1.05 18.97 1.73
C SER A 30 1.36 18.57 0.29
N ILE A 31 1.05 19.42 -0.69
CA ILE A 31 1.44 19.20 -2.10
C ILE A 31 2.96 19.16 -2.25
N ASP A 32 3.66 20.03 -1.54
CA ASP A 32 5.12 20.13 -1.61
C ASP A 32 5.83 19.06 -0.78
N GLU A 33 5.17 18.60 0.30
CA GLU A 33 5.64 17.55 1.22
C GLU A 33 4.61 16.41 1.36
N PRO A 34 4.42 15.60 0.32
CA PRO A 34 3.36 14.57 0.29
C PRO A 34 3.50 13.50 1.36
N LEU A 35 4.72 13.25 1.82
CA LEU A 35 5.03 12.29 2.91
C LEU A 35 5.10 12.97 4.29
N GLY A 36 4.85 14.28 4.36
CA GLY A 36 4.99 15.08 5.58
C GLY A 36 6.45 15.32 5.98
N VAL A 37 6.65 16.20 6.95
CA VAL A 37 7.98 16.59 7.43
C VAL A 37 8.75 15.36 7.93
N GLY A 38 9.91 15.10 7.34
CA GLY A 38 10.76 13.95 7.65
C GLY A 38 10.27 12.61 7.08
N GLY A 39 9.07 12.52 6.55
CA GLY A 39 8.48 11.26 6.06
C GLY A 39 9.23 10.63 4.89
N ARG A 40 9.98 11.41 4.10
CA ARG A 40 10.83 10.91 3.02
C ARG A 40 11.86 9.87 3.49
N GLN A 41 12.37 10.00 4.71
CA GLN A 41 13.32 9.06 5.30
C GLN A 41 12.80 7.61 5.32
N LEU A 42 11.49 7.42 5.38
CA LEU A 42 10.87 6.09 5.36
C LEU A 42 11.06 5.34 4.04
N HIS A 43 11.40 6.03 2.96
CA HIS A 43 11.49 5.48 1.62
C HIS A 43 12.89 5.53 1.00
N GLU A 44 13.84 6.23 1.63
CA GLU A 44 15.20 6.40 1.11
C GLU A 44 15.93 5.08 0.88
N TRP A 45 15.65 4.08 1.69
CA TRP A 45 16.20 2.73 1.55
C TRP A 45 15.85 2.07 0.19
N ALA A 46 14.69 2.41 -0.38
CA ALA A 46 14.17 1.81 -1.60
C ALA A 46 14.61 2.53 -2.88
N TYR A 47 14.84 3.85 -2.86
CA TYR A 47 15.05 4.66 -4.07
C TYR A 47 16.25 4.23 -4.93
N GLY A 48 17.28 3.66 -4.31
CA GLY A 48 18.48 3.16 -4.99
C GLY A 48 18.40 1.72 -5.48
N LEU A 49 17.28 1.01 -5.22
CA LEU A 49 17.12 -0.41 -5.55
C LEU A 49 16.75 -0.61 -7.01
N SER A 50 17.22 -1.68 -7.63
CA SER A 50 17.00 -1.94 -9.07
C SER A 50 15.53 -2.13 -9.39
N THR A 51 14.75 -2.81 -8.54
CA THR A 51 13.32 -3.02 -8.74
C THR A 51 12.54 -1.70 -8.62
N TRP A 52 12.85 -0.87 -7.62
CA TRP A 52 12.23 0.45 -7.48
C TRP A 52 12.52 1.33 -8.69
N ARG A 53 13.79 1.40 -9.12
CA ARG A 53 14.20 2.19 -10.29
C ARG A 53 13.49 1.73 -11.57
N ALA A 54 13.41 0.41 -11.79
CA ALA A 54 12.71 -0.15 -12.95
C ALA A 54 11.21 0.21 -12.98
N SER A 55 10.52 0.18 -11.84
CA SER A 55 9.11 0.59 -11.76
C SER A 55 8.87 2.09 -12.05
N HIS A 56 9.94 2.91 -12.00
CA HIS A 56 9.94 4.33 -12.36
C HIS A 56 10.64 4.62 -13.69
N GLY A 57 10.80 3.61 -14.57
CA GLY A 57 11.41 3.76 -15.89
C GLY A 57 12.91 4.06 -15.88
N GLN A 58 13.62 3.76 -14.76
CA GLN A 58 15.04 4.01 -14.59
C GLN A 58 15.84 2.70 -14.66
N GLU A 59 17.02 2.71 -15.24
CA GLU A 59 17.92 1.55 -15.32
C GLU A 59 18.89 1.47 -14.14
N GLY A 60 19.43 0.27 -13.89
CA GLY A 60 20.43 0.00 -12.86
C GLY A 60 19.86 -0.01 -11.46
N GLY A 61 20.73 0.10 -10.46
CA GLY A 61 20.37 0.11 -9.05
C GLY A 61 20.96 -1.06 -8.26
N LYS A 62 20.83 -0.99 -6.93
CA LYS A 62 21.33 -2.01 -6.01
C LYS A 62 20.42 -3.24 -6.00
N THR A 63 21.05 -4.40 -5.82
CA THR A 63 20.35 -5.68 -5.58
C THR A 63 20.62 -6.13 -4.14
N GLY A 64 20.05 -7.26 -3.72
CA GLY A 64 20.22 -7.82 -2.38
C GLY A 64 18.89 -8.01 -1.68
N VAL A 65 18.92 -8.13 -0.35
CA VAL A 65 17.75 -8.49 0.47
C VAL A 65 16.65 -7.42 0.39
N ASP A 66 17.01 -6.13 0.44
CA ASP A 66 16.06 -5.03 0.31
C ASP A 66 15.38 -5.03 -1.06
N ASN A 67 16.16 -5.24 -2.12
CA ASN A 67 15.61 -5.32 -3.47
C ASN A 67 14.70 -6.55 -3.66
N ALA A 68 15.02 -7.66 -3.00
CA ALA A 68 14.17 -8.84 -3.00
C ALA A 68 12.83 -8.55 -2.29
N ALA A 69 12.86 -7.80 -1.18
CA ALA A 69 11.66 -7.37 -0.46
C ALA A 69 10.76 -6.49 -1.35
N VAL A 70 11.31 -5.47 -2.02
CA VAL A 70 10.55 -4.62 -2.96
C VAL A 70 10.00 -5.43 -4.13
N ARG A 71 10.76 -6.37 -4.68
CA ARG A 71 10.27 -7.23 -5.77
C ARG A 71 9.10 -8.08 -5.31
N GLU A 72 9.18 -8.70 -4.13
CA GLU A 72 8.10 -9.51 -3.55
C GLU A 72 6.83 -8.68 -3.33
N SER A 73 6.97 -7.42 -2.90
CA SER A 73 5.81 -6.54 -2.71
C SER A 73 5.10 -6.16 -4.02
N LEU A 74 5.81 -6.17 -5.14
CA LEU A 74 5.27 -5.86 -6.46
C LEU A 74 4.84 -7.10 -7.27
N GLU A 75 5.17 -8.31 -6.82
CA GLU A 75 4.81 -9.55 -7.52
C GLU A 75 3.34 -9.92 -7.26
N ASN A 76 2.67 -10.37 -8.33
CA ASN A 76 1.29 -10.88 -8.29
C ASN A 76 0.25 -9.85 -7.78
N ILE A 77 0.48 -8.58 -8.06
CA ILE A 77 -0.48 -7.52 -7.80
C ILE A 77 -1.46 -7.44 -8.97
N GLY A 78 -2.71 -7.78 -8.76
CA GLY A 78 -3.77 -7.68 -9.75
C GLY A 78 -4.57 -6.39 -9.66
N ALA A 79 -4.65 -5.80 -8.46
CA ALA A 79 -5.26 -4.51 -8.22
C ALA A 79 -4.68 -3.85 -6.98
N THR A 80 -4.83 -2.54 -6.86
CA THR A 80 -4.43 -1.76 -5.68
C THR A 80 -5.63 -1.04 -5.11
N ILE A 81 -5.75 -0.97 -3.79
CA ILE A 81 -6.70 -0.07 -3.12
C ILE A 81 -5.89 0.98 -2.37
N MET A 82 -6.26 2.24 -2.48
CA MET A 82 -5.63 3.32 -1.73
C MET A 82 -6.65 4.32 -1.19
N GLY A 83 -6.29 5.00 -0.12
CA GLY A 83 -7.09 6.11 0.41
C GLY A 83 -6.94 7.38 -0.42
N ARG A 84 -7.92 8.29 -0.28
CA ARG A 84 -7.92 9.61 -0.93
C ARG A 84 -6.65 10.42 -0.63
N GLY A 85 -6.14 10.35 0.61
CA GLY A 85 -4.91 11.04 1.01
C GLY A 85 -3.64 10.52 0.31
N MET A 86 -3.58 9.22 0.00
CA MET A 86 -2.48 8.65 -0.78
C MET A 86 -2.55 9.04 -2.25
N PHE A 87 -3.76 9.15 -2.83
CA PHE A 87 -3.94 9.59 -4.21
C PHE A 87 -3.57 11.06 -4.41
N GLY A 88 -3.85 11.92 -3.42
CA GLY A 88 -3.55 13.33 -3.56
C GLY A 88 -3.97 14.17 -2.34
N PRO A 89 -3.64 15.46 -2.35
CA PRO A 89 -3.88 16.35 -1.24
C PRO A 89 -5.38 16.63 -1.05
N GLY A 90 -5.75 16.88 0.20
CA GLY A 90 -7.09 17.28 0.60
C GLY A 90 -8.11 16.15 0.65
N HIS A 91 -9.16 16.35 1.44
CA HIS A 91 -10.25 15.39 1.67
C HIS A 91 -11.61 15.90 1.20
N GLY A 92 -11.67 17.12 0.66
CA GLY A 92 -12.89 17.75 0.13
C GLY A 92 -13.26 17.30 -1.27
N ALA A 93 -14.28 17.97 -1.84
CA ALA A 93 -14.70 17.74 -3.22
C ALA A 93 -13.56 18.03 -4.21
N TRP A 94 -13.63 17.39 -5.37
CA TRP A 94 -12.73 17.65 -6.48
C TRP A 94 -12.99 19.06 -7.01
N GLY A 95 -11.97 19.89 -7.16
CA GLY A 95 -12.09 21.23 -7.73
C GLY A 95 -12.39 21.21 -9.23
N GLU A 96 -12.42 22.40 -9.86
CA GLU A 96 -12.62 22.57 -11.31
C GLU A 96 -11.49 21.91 -12.11
N GLU A 97 -10.27 21.94 -11.60
CA GLU A 97 -9.11 21.21 -12.13
C GLU A 97 -8.74 20.09 -11.14
N PRO A 98 -9.36 18.92 -11.25
CA PRO A 98 -9.18 17.87 -10.26
C PRO A 98 -7.77 17.27 -10.35
N TRP A 99 -7.18 17.09 -9.17
CA TRP A 99 -5.87 16.45 -9.03
C TRP A 99 -5.80 15.07 -9.70
N GLU A 100 -4.72 14.79 -10.40
CA GLU A 100 -4.57 13.58 -11.21
C GLU A 100 -3.58 12.55 -10.64
N GLY A 101 -3.24 12.64 -9.36
CA GLY A 101 -2.29 11.76 -8.69
C GLY A 101 -0.85 12.30 -8.73
N TRP A 102 0.03 11.68 -7.95
CA TRP A 102 1.43 12.09 -7.79
C TRP A 102 2.35 11.57 -8.90
N TRP A 103 1.91 10.59 -9.68
CA TRP A 103 2.76 9.76 -10.54
C TRP A 103 2.87 10.21 -11.99
N GLY A 104 2.36 11.38 -12.33
CA GLY A 104 2.44 11.89 -13.71
C GLY A 104 1.64 11.07 -14.72
N GLY A 105 2.15 10.93 -15.95
CA GLY A 105 1.45 10.25 -17.06
C GLY A 105 1.56 8.72 -17.04
N GLU A 106 2.58 8.16 -16.39
CA GLU A 106 2.87 6.72 -16.35
C GLU A 106 3.00 6.23 -14.90
N PRO A 107 1.88 6.07 -14.17
CA PRO A 107 1.89 5.55 -12.81
C PRO A 107 2.47 4.11 -12.75
N PRO A 108 3.21 3.76 -11.69
CA PRO A 108 3.95 2.49 -11.62
C PRO A 108 3.08 1.25 -11.35
N PHE A 109 1.77 1.39 -11.22
CA PHE A 109 0.89 0.28 -10.84
C PHE A 109 0.63 -0.68 -12.01
N GLY A 110 0.32 -0.17 -13.20
CA GLY A 110 0.03 -0.99 -14.39
C GLY A 110 -1.22 -1.88 -14.27
N THR A 111 -2.00 -1.72 -13.21
CA THR A 111 -3.21 -2.46 -12.85
C THR A 111 -4.29 -1.48 -12.39
N PRO A 112 -5.56 -1.90 -12.22
CA PRO A 112 -6.59 -1.07 -11.62
C PRO A 112 -6.23 -0.62 -10.20
N VAL A 113 -6.52 0.64 -9.90
CA VAL A 113 -6.34 1.27 -8.59
C VAL A 113 -7.68 1.81 -8.12
N PHE A 114 -8.17 1.30 -6.99
CA PHE A 114 -9.43 1.71 -6.39
C PHE A 114 -9.14 2.75 -5.30
N VAL A 115 -9.57 3.99 -5.53
CA VAL A 115 -9.35 5.12 -4.61
C VAL A 115 -10.57 5.30 -3.71
N LEU A 116 -10.43 4.97 -2.42
CA LEU A 116 -11.47 5.21 -1.42
C LEU A 116 -11.62 6.71 -1.15
N THR A 117 -12.82 7.23 -1.38
CA THR A 117 -13.14 8.66 -1.25
C THR A 117 -14.61 8.86 -0.87
N HIS A 118 -14.97 10.02 -0.33
CA HIS A 118 -16.38 10.42 -0.13
C HIS A 118 -16.96 11.21 -1.30
N HIS A 119 -16.14 11.53 -2.31
CA HIS A 119 -16.53 12.38 -3.42
C HIS A 119 -16.39 11.61 -4.74
N PRO A 120 -17.49 11.38 -5.47
CA PRO A 120 -17.46 10.64 -6.73
C PRO A 120 -16.66 11.40 -7.79
N ARG A 121 -16.08 10.65 -8.69
CA ARG A 121 -15.35 11.15 -9.83
C ARG A 121 -15.34 10.10 -10.94
N GLU A 122 -15.28 10.56 -12.20
CA GLU A 122 -15.05 9.70 -13.36
C GLU A 122 -13.71 8.98 -13.26
N THR A 123 -13.66 7.77 -13.81
CA THR A 123 -12.42 6.97 -13.88
C THR A 123 -11.34 7.75 -14.62
N LEU A 124 -10.15 7.79 -14.04
CA LEU A 124 -8.98 8.42 -14.63
C LEU A 124 -8.03 7.34 -15.14
N VAL A 125 -7.72 7.38 -16.44
CA VAL A 125 -6.76 6.44 -17.05
C VAL A 125 -5.46 7.16 -17.37
N LYS A 126 -4.35 6.59 -16.90
CA LYS A 126 -2.97 7.08 -17.14
C LYS A 126 -2.07 5.92 -17.49
N GLY A 127 -1.55 5.90 -18.71
CA GLY A 127 -0.76 4.78 -19.21
C GLY A 127 -1.53 3.46 -19.11
N LYS A 128 -1.00 2.49 -18.37
CA LYS A 128 -1.64 1.19 -18.11
C LYS A 128 -2.45 1.15 -16.81
N THR A 129 -2.50 2.24 -16.06
CA THR A 129 -3.19 2.32 -14.77
C THR A 129 -4.55 2.99 -14.93
N SER A 130 -5.62 2.39 -14.40
CA SER A 130 -6.92 3.02 -14.21
C SER A 130 -7.14 3.35 -12.74
N PHE A 131 -7.57 4.58 -12.43
CA PHE A 131 -7.98 4.96 -11.09
C PHE A 131 -9.51 5.03 -11.05
N GLU A 132 -10.11 4.19 -10.24
CA GLU A 132 -11.54 4.13 -10.00
C GLU A 132 -11.86 4.67 -8.62
N PHE A 133 -12.80 5.62 -8.54
CA PHE A 133 -13.11 6.32 -7.29
C PHE A 133 -14.31 5.67 -6.62
N VAL A 134 -14.07 5.02 -5.47
CA VAL A 134 -15.05 4.22 -4.75
C VAL A 134 -15.58 5.00 -3.56
N THR A 135 -16.91 5.22 -3.52
CA THR A 135 -17.56 6.04 -2.49
C THR A 135 -18.44 5.25 -1.53
N ASP A 136 -18.64 3.98 -1.78
CA ASP A 136 -19.55 3.08 -1.06
C ASP A 136 -18.85 2.21 0.00
N GLY A 137 -17.58 2.52 0.30
CA GLY A 137 -16.84 2.01 1.44
C GLY A 137 -15.86 0.88 1.12
N ILE A 138 -15.29 0.30 2.19
CA ILE A 138 -14.15 -0.64 2.06
C ILE A 138 -14.55 -2.00 1.46
N HIS A 139 -15.74 -2.50 1.75
CA HIS A 139 -16.19 -3.80 1.24
C HIS A 139 -16.41 -3.79 -0.28
N PRO A 140 -17.16 -2.84 -0.88
CA PRO A 140 -17.29 -2.73 -2.32
C PRO A 140 -15.96 -2.49 -3.03
N ALA A 141 -15.05 -1.73 -2.43
CA ALA A 141 -13.71 -1.54 -3.00
C ALA A 141 -12.93 -2.85 -3.05
N LEU A 142 -13.02 -3.68 -2.00
CA LEU A 142 -12.37 -4.99 -1.95
C LEU A 142 -13.00 -5.98 -2.95
N GLU A 143 -14.32 -5.97 -3.10
CA GLU A 143 -15.03 -6.80 -4.10
C GLU A 143 -14.54 -6.47 -5.51
N ARG A 144 -14.57 -5.19 -5.91
CA ARG A 144 -14.07 -4.73 -7.21
C ARG A 144 -12.60 -5.06 -7.43
N ALA A 145 -11.76 -4.87 -6.41
CA ALA A 145 -10.35 -5.21 -6.49
C ALA A 145 -10.12 -6.72 -6.61
N SER A 146 -10.93 -7.55 -5.95
CA SER A 146 -10.87 -9.01 -6.05
C SER A 146 -11.33 -9.52 -7.41
N GLU A 147 -12.34 -8.90 -7.99
CA GLU A 147 -12.82 -9.18 -9.34
C GLU A 147 -11.80 -8.79 -10.40
N ALA A 148 -11.10 -7.66 -10.19
CA ALA A 148 -10.10 -7.15 -11.14
C ALA A 148 -8.83 -7.99 -11.20
N ALA A 149 -8.49 -8.79 -10.21
CA ALA A 149 -7.47 -9.85 -10.17
C ALA A 149 -6.60 -9.90 -8.90
N GLY A 150 -7.21 -9.87 -7.75
CA GLY A 150 -6.60 -10.36 -6.53
C GLY A 150 -5.30 -9.72 -6.06
N GLY A 151 -5.42 -8.60 -5.40
CA GLY A 151 -4.35 -7.98 -4.62
C GLY A 151 -4.70 -6.53 -4.29
N ALA A 152 -4.66 -6.15 -3.01
CA ALA A 152 -5.10 -4.82 -2.59
C ALA A 152 -4.32 -4.30 -1.39
N ASP A 153 -4.10 -2.99 -1.35
CA ASP A 153 -3.31 -2.31 -0.32
C ASP A 153 -4.07 -1.12 0.29
N VAL A 154 -4.71 -1.32 1.47
CA VAL A 154 -5.13 -0.25 2.40
C VAL A 154 -5.26 -0.79 3.82
N ALA A 155 -4.46 -0.26 4.75
CA ALA A 155 -4.09 -0.97 5.97
C ALA A 155 -5.08 -0.97 7.14
N GLN A 156 -5.43 0.20 7.71
CA GLN A 156 -6.07 0.21 9.04
C GLN A 156 -7.52 -0.25 9.07
N GLN A 157 -8.36 0.24 8.15
CA GLN A 157 -9.78 -0.11 8.12
C GLN A 157 -9.99 -1.57 7.78
N TYR A 158 -9.18 -2.10 6.86
CA TYR A 158 -9.23 -3.51 6.51
C TYR A 158 -8.67 -4.42 7.61
N LEU A 159 -7.66 -3.97 8.37
CA LEU A 159 -7.19 -4.68 9.56
C LEU A 159 -8.28 -4.76 10.63
N ALA A 160 -8.89 -3.64 10.97
CA ALA A 160 -9.97 -3.57 11.95
C ALA A 160 -11.20 -4.40 11.54
N ALA A 161 -11.47 -4.50 10.23
CA ALA A 161 -12.52 -5.35 9.69
C ALA A 161 -12.12 -6.84 9.57
N GLY A 162 -10.88 -7.22 9.93
CA GLY A 162 -10.38 -8.60 9.82
C GLY A 162 -10.22 -9.10 8.37
N LEU A 163 -10.06 -8.18 7.41
CA LEU A 163 -10.02 -8.49 5.99
C LEU A 163 -8.60 -8.65 5.42
N VAL A 164 -7.57 -8.20 6.16
CA VAL A 164 -6.17 -8.34 5.73
C VAL A 164 -5.69 -9.76 5.96
N ASP A 165 -5.07 -10.35 4.96
CA ASP A 165 -4.48 -11.70 5.04
C ASP A 165 -3.01 -11.66 5.43
N GLU A 166 -2.26 -10.74 4.81
CA GLU A 166 -0.80 -10.66 4.94
C GLU A 166 -0.34 -9.21 5.10
N MET A 167 0.71 -9.02 5.90
CA MET A 167 1.34 -7.72 6.12
C MET A 167 2.84 -7.83 5.90
N GLN A 168 3.39 -6.90 5.16
CA GLN A 168 4.83 -6.67 5.07
C GLN A 168 5.14 -5.28 5.60
N ILE A 169 5.91 -5.20 6.67
CA ILE A 169 6.31 -3.94 7.31
C ILE A 169 7.82 -3.80 7.16
N HIS A 170 8.25 -2.70 6.58
CA HIS A 170 9.65 -2.31 6.55
C HIS A 170 9.90 -1.36 7.72
N LEU A 171 10.51 -1.85 8.77
CA LEU A 171 10.83 -1.06 9.96
C LEU A 171 12.12 -0.30 9.72
N ILE A 172 12.01 1.02 9.63
CA ILE A 172 13.11 1.93 9.34
C ILE A 172 13.68 2.46 10.65
N PRO A 173 15.01 2.43 10.85
CA PRO A 173 15.65 2.84 12.11
C PRO A 173 15.73 4.37 12.27
N VAL A 174 14.58 5.04 12.17
CA VAL A 174 14.40 6.49 12.36
C VAL A 174 13.24 6.76 13.30
N PHE A 175 13.24 7.92 13.94
CA PHE A 175 12.10 8.48 14.67
C PHE A 175 11.55 9.67 13.89
N LEU A 176 10.25 9.72 13.71
CA LEU A 176 9.56 10.88 13.12
C LEU A 176 8.98 11.82 14.17
N GLY A 177 8.64 11.31 15.35
CA GLY A 177 8.12 12.10 16.47
C GLY A 177 6.69 12.62 16.29
N GLY A 178 6.08 12.41 15.12
CA GLY A 178 4.73 12.85 14.79
C GLY A 178 4.30 12.43 13.40
N GLY A 179 3.02 12.63 13.06
CA GLY A 179 2.47 12.31 11.74
C GLY A 179 1.39 11.24 11.78
N ALA A 180 1.24 10.46 10.69
CA ALA A 180 0.28 9.39 10.58
C ALA A 180 0.83 8.08 11.18
N ARG A 181 0.16 7.54 12.21
CA ARG A 181 0.50 6.25 12.82
C ARG A 181 -0.10 5.10 12.02
N LEU A 182 0.66 4.00 11.91
CA LEU A 182 0.15 2.77 11.28
C LEU A 182 -0.89 2.08 12.17
N PHE A 183 -0.64 2.00 13.46
CA PHE A 183 -1.49 1.33 14.42
C PHE A 183 -1.99 2.32 15.48
N ASP A 184 -2.98 3.12 15.09
CA ASP A 184 -3.58 4.12 15.94
C ASP A 184 -5.11 4.08 15.77
N GLY A 185 -5.79 3.26 16.53
CA GLY A 185 -7.23 3.18 16.41
C GLY A 185 -7.87 2.00 17.13
N ALA A 186 -9.14 2.17 17.43
CA ALA A 186 -10.01 1.13 17.97
C ALA A 186 -10.20 0.00 16.93
N GLY A 187 -10.34 -1.23 17.42
CA GLY A 187 -10.64 -2.39 16.59
C GLY A 187 -9.42 -3.22 16.19
N LEU A 188 -8.23 -2.85 16.64
CA LEU A 188 -7.01 -3.66 16.43
C LEU A 188 -6.75 -4.63 17.60
N GLU A 189 -7.44 -4.42 18.73
CA GLU A 189 -7.30 -5.27 19.92
C GLU A 189 -7.73 -6.70 19.62
N GLY A 190 -6.87 -7.65 19.93
CA GLY A 190 -7.15 -9.08 19.77
C GLY A 190 -6.91 -9.63 18.37
N ILE A 191 -6.47 -8.82 17.40
CA ILE A 191 -6.03 -9.35 16.11
C ILE A 191 -4.74 -10.15 16.31
N GLY A 192 -4.84 -11.48 16.15
CA GLY A 192 -3.69 -12.37 16.21
C GLY A 192 -2.81 -12.20 14.98
N LEU A 193 -1.49 -12.14 15.18
CA LEU A 193 -0.51 -12.10 14.10
C LEU A 193 0.42 -13.31 14.18
N GLU A 194 0.51 -14.05 13.11
CA GLU A 194 1.49 -15.10 12.92
C GLU A 194 2.71 -14.54 12.20
N ARG A 195 3.87 -14.52 12.85
CA ARG A 195 5.10 -14.10 12.19
C ARG A 195 5.57 -15.16 11.20
N ARG A 196 5.61 -14.79 9.92
CA ARG A 196 6.05 -15.66 8.83
C ARG A 196 7.54 -15.58 8.59
N ARG A 197 8.09 -14.37 8.57
CA ARG A 197 9.49 -14.13 8.27
C ARG A 197 9.98 -12.82 8.89
N VAL A 198 11.25 -12.79 9.26
CA VAL A 198 12.01 -11.56 9.58
C VAL A 198 13.25 -11.57 8.71
N VAL A 199 13.53 -10.48 8.03
CA VAL A 199 14.76 -10.30 7.25
C VAL A 199 15.47 -9.07 7.77
N ASP A 200 16.67 -9.27 8.30
CA ASP A 200 17.56 -8.20 8.72
C ASP A 200 18.42 -7.77 7.54
N SER A 201 18.44 -6.47 7.26
CA SER A 201 19.19 -5.91 6.14
C SER A 201 20.46 -5.21 6.61
N PRO A 202 21.58 -5.32 5.86
CA PRO A 202 22.78 -4.54 6.10
C PRO A 202 22.58 -3.01 6.06
N THR A 203 21.46 -2.53 5.53
CA THR A 203 21.08 -1.10 5.55
C THR A 203 20.48 -0.65 6.87
N GLY A 204 20.22 -1.59 7.81
CA GLY A 204 19.57 -1.35 9.08
C GLY A 204 18.04 -1.47 9.03
N VAL A 205 17.45 -1.65 7.85
CA VAL A 205 16.02 -1.92 7.70
C VAL A 205 15.70 -3.35 8.14
N VAL A 206 14.61 -3.55 8.87
CA VAL A 206 14.10 -4.88 9.20
C VAL A 206 12.78 -5.11 8.47
N HIS A 207 12.74 -6.12 7.62
CA HIS A 207 11.51 -6.50 6.92
C HIS A 207 10.76 -7.56 7.72
N LEU A 208 9.55 -7.24 8.14
CA LEU A 208 8.67 -8.07 8.95
C LEU A 208 7.51 -8.56 8.12
N HIS A 209 7.32 -9.88 8.05
CA HIS A 209 6.21 -10.49 7.35
C HIS A 209 5.29 -11.18 8.34
N PHE A 210 4.02 -10.82 8.32
CA PHE A 210 2.98 -11.41 9.16
C PHE A 210 1.82 -11.91 8.31
N ARG A 211 1.12 -12.90 8.85
CA ARG A 211 -0.20 -13.30 8.44
C ARG A 211 -1.17 -13.00 9.58
N THR A 212 -2.35 -12.52 9.28
CA THR A 212 -3.38 -12.37 10.30
C THR A 212 -3.95 -13.75 10.65
N ALA A 213 -4.05 -14.03 11.94
CA ALA A 213 -4.67 -15.24 12.46
C ALA A 213 -6.19 -15.00 12.61
N GLY A 214 -6.89 -14.71 11.51
CA GLY A 214 -8.33 -14.57 11.49
C GLY A 214 -8.93 -15.59 10.53
N GLU A 215 -9.86 -16.40 10.98
CA GLU A 215 -10.78 -17.10 10.09
C GLU A 215 -11.65 -16.00 9.44
N ARG A 216 -11.50 -15.79 8.12
CA ARG A 216 -12.56 -15.09 7.38
C ARG A 216 -13.82 -15.87 7.66
N GLY A 217 -14.81 -15.26 8.34
CA GLY A 217 -16.14 -15.84 8.44
C GLY A 217 -16.61 -16.17 7.04
N ARG A 218 -16.66 -17.47 6.74
CA ARG A 218 -17.22 -18.02 5.52
C ARG A 218 -18.73 -17.84 5.53
#